data_39332a1b255b23cbafb85339432c2052
#
_entry.id   39332a1b255b23cbafb85339432c2052
#
_cell.length_a   1.000
_cell.length_b   1.000
_cell.length_c   1.000
_cell.angle_alpha   90.00
_cell.angle_beta   90.00
_cell.angle_gamma   90.00
#
_symmetry.space_group_name_H-M   'P 1'
#
loop_
_entity.id
_entity.type
_entity.pdbx_description
1 polymer ?
#
loop_
_entity_poly.entity_id
_entity_poly.type
_entity_poly.pdbx_seq_one_letter_code
_entity_poly.pdbx_strand_id
1 'polypeptide(L)'
;MTGEAGADMAGMKVALRIAAGMKDFDYDAFFRAYADLWLTKETLQTSYIHINDVHPMSYLRINCTLQQFDEFLDFYGITEGDGMYLSPADRVIIW
;
A
#
# COMPACT_ATOMS: atom_id res chain seq x y z
N MET A 1 5.36 -8.49 12.93
CA MET A 1 4.58 -7.98 11.78
C MET A 1 3.91 -6.64 12.07
N THR A 2 3.36 -6.47 13.27
CA THR A 2 2.66 -5.23 13.58
C THR A 2 3.53 -3.99 13.47
N GLY A 3 4.80 -4.04 13.88
CA GLY A 3 5.70 -2.89 13.79
C GLY A 3 6.00 -2.47 12.37
N GLU A 4 6.22 -3.43 11.47
CA GLU A 4 6.50 -3.14 10.06
C GLU A 4 5.25 -2.66 9.35
N ALA A 5 4.11 -3.27 9.61
CA ALA A 5 2.85 -2.84 9.03
C ALA A 5 2.48 -1.42 9.48
N GLY A 6 2.68 -1.13 10.76
CA GLY A 6 2.47 0.21 11.30
C GLY A 6 3.39 1.24 10.66
N ALA A 7 4.66 0.89 10.45
CA ALA A 7 5.61 1.78 9.80
C ALA A 7 5.24 2.03 8.34
N ASP A 8 4.79 1.00 7.63
CA ASP A 8 4.33 1.14 6.24
C ASP A 8 3.14 2.09 6.16
N MET A 9 2.17 1.94 7.05
CA MET A 9 0.99 2.80 7.07
C MET A 9 1.33 4.24 7.44
N ALA A 10 2.21 4.43 8.43
CA ALA A 10 2.64 5.77 8.82
C ALA A 10 3.37 6.47 7.68
N GLY A 11 4.27 5.77 7.01
CA GLY A 11 4.99 6.32 5.86
C GLY A 11 4.06 6.70 4.73
N MET A 12 3.10 5.83 4.41
CA MET A 12 2.10 6.11 3.37
C MET A 12 1.25 7.31 3.74
N LYS A 13 0.83 7.42 5.00
CA LYS A 13 0.02 8.55 5.45
C LYS A 13 0.75 9.88 5.30
N VAL A 14 2.02 9.92 5.68
CA VAL A 14 2.86 11.13 5.50
C VAL A 14 2.98 11.48 4.03
N ALA A 15 3.29 10.50 3.18
CA ALA A 15 3.45 10.70 1.75
C ALA A 15 2.16 11.24 1.12
N LEU A 16 1.00 10.70 1.49
CA LEU A 16 -0.28 11.15 0.97
C LEU A 16 -0.64 12.56 1.43
N ARG A 17 -0.26 12.93 2.66
CA ARG A 17 -0.46 14.30 3.15
C ARG A 17 0.39 15.30 2.37
N ILE A 18 1.61 14.92 2.04
CA ILE A 18 2.48 15.77 1.20
C ILE A 18 1.88 15.89 -0.20
N ALA A 19 1.44 14.77 -0.78
CA ALA A 19 0.82 14.75 -2.10
C ALA A 19 -0.42 15.63 -2.18
N ALA A 20 -1.23 15.66 -1.13
CA ALA A 20 -2.44 16.46 -1.08
C ALA A 20 -2.17 17.97 -1.23
N GLY A 21 -0.97 18.41 -0.85
CA GLY A 21 -0.55 19.81 -1.03
C GLY A 21 0.08 20.09 -2.38
N MET A 22 0.25 19.08 -3.22
CA MET A 22 0.89 19.23 -4.53
C MET A 22 -0.17 19.36 -5.63
N LYS A 23 0.03 20.34 -6.51
CA LYS A 23 -0.85 20.52 -7.65
C LYS A 23 -0.58 19.43 -8.69
N ASP A 24 -1.64 18.85 -9.25
CA ASP A 24 -1.54 17.88 -10.33
C ASP A 24 -0.71 16.64 -9.98
N PHE A 25 -0.78 16.19 -8.73
CA PHE A 25 -0.06 15.00 -8.30
C PHE A 25 -0.60 13.76 -9.02
N ASP A 26 0.30 12.95 -9.56
CA ASP A 26 -0.06 11.71 -10.26
C ASP A 26 -0.20 10.54 -9.28
N TYR A 27 -1.39 10.35 -8.75
CA TYR A 27 -1.66 9.28 -7.80
C TYR A 27 -1.48 7.88 -8.41
N ASP A 28 -1.83 7.71 -9.68
CA ASP A 28 -1.65 6.41 -10.33
C ASP A 28 -0.18 6.02 -10.40
N ALA A 29 0.67 6.95 -10.84
CA ALA A 29 2.12 6.71 -10.88
C ALA A 29 2.67 6.43 -9.49
N PHE A 30 2.20 7.15 -8.48
CA PHE A 30 2.64 6.97 -7.10
C PHE A 30 2.29 5.57 -6.57
N PHE A 31 1.04 5.15 -6.71
CA PHE A 31 0.61 3.85 -6.21
C PHE A 31 1.26 2.70 -6.97
N ARG A 32 1.44 2.84 -8.29
CA ARG A 32 2.14 1.84 -9.09
C ARG A 32 3.61 1.74 -8.69
N ALA A 33 4.27 2.85 -8.46
CA ALA A 33 5.66 2.86 -8.01
C ALA A 33 5.82 2.18 -6.65
N TYR A 34 4.87 2.40 -5.74
CA TYR A 34 4.88 1.75 -4.43
C TYR A 34 4.78 0.24 -4.57
N ALA A 35 3.85 -0.24 -5.40
CA ALA A 35 3.69 -1.66 -5.64
C ALA A 35 4.92 -2.26 -6.31
N ASP A 36 5.47 -1.60 -7.33
CA ASP A 36 6.65 -2.06 -8.05
C ASP A 36 7.87 -2.15 -7.15
N LEU A 37 8.03 -1.18 -6.25
CA LEU A 37 9.14 -1.18 -5.30
C LEU A 37 9.13 -2.45 -4.44
N TRP A 38 7.97 -2.80 -3.90
CA TRP A 38 7.87 -3.99 -3.05
C TRP A 38 8.04 -5.28 -3.84
N LEU A 39 7.47 -5.37 -5.04
CA LEU A 39 7.59 -6.56 -5.86
C LEU A 39 9.03 -6.75 -6.34
N THR A 40 9.72 -5.68 -6.70
CA THR A 40 11.13 -5.74 -7.09
C THR A 40 12.00 -6.20 -5.93
N LYS A 41 11.76 -5.64 -4.75
CA LYS A 41 12.51 -6.01 -3.55
C LYS A 41 12.33 -7.49 -3.20
N GLU A 42 11.10 -8.00 -3.32
CA GLU A 42 10.80 -9.40 -3.09
C GLU A 42 11.49 -10.31 -4.10
N THR A 43 11.49 -9.92 -5.37
CA THR A 43 12.13 -10.68 -6.43
C THR A 43 13.63 -10.82 -6.18
N LEU A 44 14.30 -9.73 -5.81
CA LEU A 44 15.71 -9.75 -5.48
C LEU A 44 15.99 -10.65 -4.29
N GLN A 45 15.19 -10.55 -3.24
CA GLN A 45 15.32 -11.37 -2.05
C GLN A 45 15.11 -12.84 -2.37
N THR A 46 14.09 -13.15 -3.17
CA THR A 46 13.79 -14.52 -3.60
C THR A 46 14.94 -15.12 -4.39
N SER A 47 15.51 -14.38 -5.33
CA SER A 47 16.66 -14.82 -6.12
C SER A 47 17.85 -15.14 -5.22
N TYR A 48 18.09 -14.29 -4.22
CA TYR A 48 19.24 -14.43 -3.34
C TYR A 48 19.14 -15.65 -2.43
N ILE A 49 17.97 -15.93 -1.87
CA ILE A 49 17.80 -16.98 -0.86
C ILE A 49 17.04 -18.20 -1.39
N HIS A 50 16.71 -18.23 -2.68
CA HIS A 50 16.03 -19.35 -3.34
C HIS A 50 14.68 -19.71 -2.71
N ILE A 51 13.96 -18.73 -2.18
CA ILE A 51 12.60 -18.91 -1.68
C ILE A 51 11.62 -18.52 -2.78
N ASN A 52 10.67 -19.42 -3.08
CA ASN A 52 9.80 -19.25 -4.25
C ASN A 52 8.42 -18.67 -3.94
N ASP A 53 8.04 -18.54 -2.69
CA ASP A 53 6.67 -18.17 -2.31
C ASP A 53 6.59 -16.91 -1.43
N VAL A 54 7.52 -15.98 -1.59
CA VAL A 54 7.49 -14.70 -0.88
C VAL A 54 6.57 -13.69 -1.55
N HIS A 55 6.19 -13.89 -2.81
CA HIS A 55 5.31 -12.97 -3.53
C HIS A 55 3.95 -12.74 -2.86
N PRO A 56 3.29 -13.77 -2.30
CA PRO A 56 2.05 -13.54 -1.57
C PRO A 56 2.22 -12.59 -0.40
N MET A 57 3.37 -12.62 0.27
CA MET A 57 3.66 -11.71 1.38
C MET A 57 3.74 -10.26 0.89
N SER A 58 4.40 -10.01 -0.25
CA SER A 58 4.47 -8.67 -0.84
C SER A 58 3.10 -8.15 -1.23
N TYR A 59 2.30 -8.96 -1.87
CA TYR A 59 0.95 -8.55 -2.25
C TYR A 59 0.10 -8.23 -1.04
N LEU A 60 0.19 -9.02 0.01
CA LEU A 60 -0.52 -8.75 1.26
C LEU A 60 -0.07 -7.43 1.86
N ARG A 61 1.23 -7.19 1.90
CA ARG A 61 1.80 -5.98 2.48
C ARG A 61 1.35 -4.73 1.72
N ILE A 62 1.40 -4.79 0.39
CA ILE A 62 0.95 -3.70 -0.47
C ILE A 62 -0.55 -3.44 -0.27
N ASN A 63 -1.36 -4.48 -0.41
CA ASN A 63 -2.80 -4.35 -0.38
C ASN A 63 -3.32 -3.95 0.99
N CYS A 64 -2.77 -4.53 2.05
CA CYS A 64 -3.18 -4.19 3.41
C CYS A 64 -2.86 -2.75 3.78
N THR A 65 -1.77 -2.20 3.25
CA THR A 65 -1.42 -0.80 3.46
C THR A 65 -2.34 0.11 2.67
N LEU A 66 -2.50 -0.14 1.37
CA LEU A 66 -3.25 0.76 0.49
C LEU A 66 -4.73 0.83 0.84
N GLN A 67 -5.34 -0.30 1.20
CA GLN A 67 -6.76 -0.32 1.53
C GLN A 67 -7.12 0.45 2.79
N GLN A 68 -6.12 0.88 3.58
CA GLN A 68 -6.35 1.72 4.76
C GLN A 68 -6.67 3.17 4.42
N PHE A 69 -6.45 3.60 3.18
CA PHE A 69 -6.48 5.02 2.84
C PHE A 69 -7.58 5.37 1.85
N ASP A 70 -8.38 6.38 2.19
CA ASP A 70 -9.41 6.90 1.30
C ASP A 70 -8.83 7.39 -0.02
N GLU A 71 -7.64 7.99 0.00
CA GLU A 71 -6.98 8.50 -1.20
C GLU A 71 -6.81 7.39 -2.24
N PHE A 72 -6.44 6.17 -1.81
CA PHE A 72 -6.32 5.04 -2.71
C PHE A 72 -7.68 4.57 -3.19
N LEU A 73 -8.62 4.37 -2.27
CA LEU A 73 -9.94 3.85 -2.59
C LEU A 73 -10.69 4.80 -3.52
N ASP A 74 -10.65 6.08 -3.21
CA ASP A 74 -11.35 7.11 -3.99
C ASP A 74 -10.74 7.27 -5.37
N PHE A 75 -9.41 7.24 -5.48
CA PHE A 75 -8.75 7.42 -6.77
C PHE A 75 -9.13 6.33 -7.76
N TYR A 76 -9.19 5.08 -7.31
CA TYR A 76 -9.54 3.96 -8.18
C TYR A 76 -11.04 3.63 -8.19
N GLY A 77 -11.86 4.41 -7.49
CA GLY A 77 -13.29 4.18 -7.45
C GLY A 77 -13.70 2.90 -6.76
N ILE A 78 -12.93 2.47 -5.76
CA ILE A 78 -13.22 1.26 -5.00
C ILE A 78 -14.29 1.55 -3.97
N THR A 79 -15.37 0.77 -4.02
CA THR A 79 -16.54 0.98 -3.17
C THR A 79 -16.89 -0.29 -2.42
N GLU A 80 -17.84 -0.15 -1.50
CA GLU A 80 -18.34 -1.27 -0.70
C GLU A 80 -18.76 -2.43 -1.62
N GLY A 81 -18.27 -3.63 -1.29
CA GLY A 81 -18.46 -4.82 -2.11
C GLY A 81 -17.25 -5.20 -2.95
N ASP A 82 -16.34 -4.28 -3.19
CA ASP A 82 -15.10 -4.58 -3.91
C ASP A 82 -14.10 -5.28 -2.98
N GLY A 83 -13.28 -6.18 -3.55
CA GLY A 83 -12.34 -6.98 -2.77
C GLY A 83 -11.31 -6.15 -2.01
N MET A 84 -10.94 -4.98 -2.53
CA MET A 84 -9.97 -4.09 -1.87
C MET A 84 -10.62 -3.09 -0.92
N TYR A 85 -11.94 -3.04 -0.86
CA TYR A 85 -12.63 -2.10 0.01
C TYR A 85 -12.47 -2.49 1.48
N LEU A 86 -12.11 -1.52 2.30
CA LEU A 86 -12.07 -1.68 3.76
C LEU A 86 -12.82 -0.53 4.38
N SER A 87 -13.87 -0.83 5.14
CA SER A 87 -14.70 0.22 5.74
C SER A 87 -13.90 1.01 6.79
N PRO A 88 -14.24 2.30 6.99
CA PRO A 88 -13.52 3.12 7.98
C PRO A 88 -13.48 2.50 9.38
N ALA A 89 -14.52 1.75 9.75
CA ALA A 89 -14.58 1.11 11.07
C ALA A 89 -13.53 0.00 11.23
N ASP A 90 -13.10 -0.60 10.13
CA ASP A 90 -12.16 -1.73 10.14
C ASP A 90 -10.71 -1.32 9.91
N ARG A 91 -10.46 -0.03 9.70
CA ARG A 91 -9.11 0.47 9.42
C ARG A 91 -8.32 0.69 10.70
N VAL A 92 -7.00 0.60 10.55
CA VAL A 92 -6.08 0.91 11.63
C VAL A 92 -5.98 2.42 11.80
N ILE A 93 -6.05 2.88 13.05
CA ILE A 93 -5.88 4.30 13.38
C ILE A 93 -4.43 4.49 13.79
N ILE A 94 -3.71 5.35 13.06
CA ILE A 94 -2.30 5.62 13.33
C ILE A 94 -2.13 6.91 14.13
N TRP A 95 -2.81 7.95 13.75
CA TRP A 95 -2.90 9.20 14.49
C TRP A 95 -4.05 10.08 14.00
#